data_8c31d3e60e55ee4395284695e6aa0d30
#
_entry.id   8c31d3e60e55ee4395284695e6aa0d30
#
_cell.length_a   1.000
_cell.length_b   1.000
_cell.length_c   1.000
_cell.angle_alpha   90.00
_cell.angle_beta   90.00
_cell.angle_gamma   90.00
#
_symmetry.space_group_name_H-M   'P 1'
#
loop_
_entity.id
_entity.type
_entity.pdbx_description
1 polymer ?
#
loop_
_entity_poly.entity_id
_entity_poly.type
_entity_poly.pdbx_seq_one_letter_code
_entity_poly.pdbx_strand_id
1 'polypeptide(L)' 'MNETAFITGANKGIGFGISKYLGQSGWDIIIGARNEARALDAMSKLQDAGCTVLGWVEIELSNHKYKVSIVLS' A
#
# COMPACT_ATOMS: atom_id res chain seq x y z
N MET A 1 1.55 13.34 15.53
CA MET A 1 1.63 13.04 14.10
C MET A 1 1.94 11.57 13.90
N ASN A 2 1.22 10.94 12.99
CA ASN A 2 1.49 9.55 12.68
C ASN A 2 2.63 9.43 11.68
N GLU A 3 3.41 8.38 11.82
CA GLU A 3 4.40 8.07 10.81
C GLU A 3 3.72 7.39 9.63
N THR A 4 4.29 7.56 8.46
CA THR A 4 3.73 7.01 7.22
C THR A 4 4.70 6.02 6.62
N ALA A 5 4.20 4.84 6.26
CA ALA A 5 4.99 3.80 5.62
C ALA A 5 4.52 3.61 4.18
N PHE A 6 5.47 3.54 3.26
CA PHE A 6 5.19 3.20 1.87
C PHE A 6 5.61 1.75 1.65
N ILE A 7 4.65 0.91 1.28
CA ILE A 7 4.91 -0.53 1.16
C ILE A 7 4.51 -1.04 -0.20
N THR A 8 5.47 -1.63 -0.91
CA THR A 8 5.22 -2.30 -2.18
C THR A 8 4.91 -3.77 -1.90
N GLY A 9 4.09 -4.37 -2.76
CA GLY A 9 3.73 -5.77 -2.60
C GLY A 9 2.84 -6.04 -1.41
N ALA A 10 2.09 -5.03 -0.94
CA ALA A 10 1.22 -5.19 0.23
C ALA A 10 0.10 -6.21 0.04
N ASN A 11 -0.17 -6.59 -1.21
CA ASN A 11 -1.18 -7.60 -1.50
C ASN A 11 -0.66 -9.03 -1.35
N LYS A 12 0.61 -9.22 -1.04
CA LYS A 12 1.22 -10.54 -0.88
C LYS A 12 1.70 -10.75 0.54
N GLY A 13 1.85 -12.02 0.92
CA GLY A 13 2.09 -12.45 2.29
C GLY A 13 3.00 -11.59 3.14
N ILE A 14 4.28 -11.45 2.75
CA ILE A 14 5.25 -10.70 3.57
C ILE A 14 4.90 -9.21 3.60
N GLY A 15 4.63 -8.62 2.42
CA GLY A 15 4.28 -7.21 2.34
C GLY A 15 2.99 -6.89 3.09
N PHE A 16 2.00 -7.78 3.00
CA PHE A 16 0.76 -7.61 3.73
C PHE A 16 1.00 -7.68 5.25
N GLY A 17 1.80 -8.66 5.69
CA GLY A 17 2.12 -8.82 7.11
C GLY A 17 2.81 -7.61 7.70
N ILE A 18 3.77 -7.04 6.98
CA ILE A 18 4.47 -5.83 7.41
C ILE A 18 3.52 -4.65 7.48
N SER A 19 2.68 -4.48 6.45
CA SER A 19 1.70 -3.39 6.41
C SER A 19 0.72 -3.49 7.56
N LYS A 20 0.23 -4.68 7.83
CA LYS A 20 -0.71 -4.92 8.92
C LYS A 20 -0.08 -4.59 10.27
N TYR A 21 1.15 -5.06 10.47
CA TYR A 21 1.87 -4.80 11.72
C TYR A 21 2.05 -3.29 11.95
N LEU A 22 2.57 -2.60 10.94
CA LEU A 22 2.80 -1.16 11.06
C LEU A 22 1.50 -0.40 11.23
N GLY A 23 0.48 -0.74 10.44
CA GLY A 23 -0.81 -0.08 10.52
C GLY A 23 -1.47 -0.26 11.88
N GLN A 24 -1.38 -1.43 12.45
CA GLN A 24 -1.93 -1.69 13.78
C GLN A 24 -1.10 -1.04 14.89
N SER A 25 0.14 -0.67 14.58
CA SER A 25 0.99 0.07 15.50
C SER A 25 0.81 1.59 15.40
N GLY A 26 -0.13 2.04 14.58
CA GLY A 26 -0.46 3.46 14.46
C GLY A 26 0.14 4.17 13.25
N TRP A 27 0.83 3.46 12.38
CA TRP A 27 1.38 4.05 11.17
C TRP A 27 0.29 4.20 10.12
N ASP A 28 0.35 5.29 9.36
CA ASP A 28 -0.46 5.42 8.16
C ASP A 28 0.24 4.67 7.02
N ILE A 29 -0.54 4.04 6.15
CA ILE A 29 0.01 3.19 5.09
C ILE A 29 -0.29 3.78 3.72
N ILE A 30 0.72 3.77 2.85
CA ILE A 30 0.56 4.03 1.43
C ILE A 30 1.00 2.78 0.70
N ILE A 31 0.17 2.29 -0.20
CA ILE A 31 0.40 1.04 -0.90
C ILE A 31 0.99 1.31 -2.28
N GLY A 32 2.08 0.60 -2.62
CA GLY A 32 2.61 0.58 -3.96
C GLY A 32 2.18 -0.70 -4.64
N ALA A 33 1.56 -0.61 -5.81
CA ALA A 33 1.08 -1.78 -6.54
C ALA A 33 1.20 -1.59 -8.03
N ARG A 34 1.23 -2.70 -8.77
CA ARG A 34 1.35 -2.67 -10.22
C ARG A 34 0.06 -2.29 -10.93
N ASN A 35 -1.07 -2.50 -10.28
CA ASN A 35 -2.35 -2.17 -10.87
C ASN A 35 -3.36 -1.86 -9.78
N GLU A 36 -4.47 -1.24 -10.20
CA GLU A 36 -5.52 -0.81 -9.30
C GLU A 36 -6.17 -1.99 -8.56
N ALA A 37 -6.40 -3.10 -9.25
CA ALA A 37 -7.07 -4.23 -8.63
C ALA A 37 -6.29 -4.75 -7.43
N ARG A 38 -4.98 -4.87 -7.56
CA ARG A 38 -4.12 -5.31 -6.46
C ARG A 38 -4.09 -4.29 -5.33
N ALA A 39 -4.04 -3.00 -5.69
CA ALA A 39 -4.03 -1.94 -4.70
C ALA A 39 -5.32 -1.92 -3.89
N LEU A 40 -6.46 -1.99 -4.57
CA LEU A 40 -7.76 -1.97 -3.89
C LEU A 40 -7.97 -3.20 -3.02
N ASP A 41 -7.52 -4.37 -3.47
CA ASP A 41 -7.57 -5.58 -2.67
C ASP A 41 -6.77 -5.43 -1.38
N ALA A 42 -5.55 -4.93 -1.48
CA ALA A 42 -4.71 -4.71 -0.31
C ALA A 42 -5.29 -3.66 0.62
N MET A 43 -5.80 -2.55 0.05
CA MET A 43 -6.43 -1.50 0.85
C MET A 43 -7.60 -2.04 1.65
N SER A 44 -8.48 -2.81 1.00
CA SER A 44 -9.65 -3.37 1.65
C SER A 44 -9.25 -4.28 2.81
N LYS A 45 -8.31 -5.16 2.58
CA LYS A 45 -7.86 -6.09 3.61
C LYS A 45 -7.20 -5.38 4.78
N LEU A 46 -6.39 -4.36 4.51
CA LEU A 46 -5.73 -3.61 5.56
C LEU A 46 -6.71 -2.76 6.36
N GLN A 47 -7.68 -2.15 5.69
CA GLN A 47 -8.71 -1.37 6.36
C GLN A 47 -9.57 -2.27 7.26
N ASP A 48 -9.89 -3.48 6.79
CA ASP A 48 -10.61 -4.46 7.60
C ASP A 48 -9.81 -4.89 8.83
N ALA A 49 -8.48 -4.84 8.74
CA ALA A 49 -7.61 -5.17 9.86
C ALA A 49 -7.39 -3.98 10.81
N GLY A 50 -8.04 -2.85 10.58
CA GLY A 50 -7.93 -1.68 11.43
C GLY A 50 -6.81 -0.72 11.07
N CYS A 51 -6.22 -0.87 9.90
CA CYS A 51 -5.15 0.01 9.44
C CYS A 51 -5.70 1.25 8.74
N THR A 52 -5.00 2.36 8.86
CA THR A 52 -5.34 3.57 8.11
C THR A 52 -4.53 3.58 6.83
N VAL A 53 -5.21 3.47 5.70
CA VAL A 53 -4.58 3.50 4.38
C VAL A 53 -4.90 4.83 3.73
N LEU A 54 -3.87 5.66 3.51
CA LEU A 54 -4.05 6.99 2.94
C LEU A 54 -4.33 6.96 1.44
N GLY A 55 -3.81 5.94 0.77
CA GLY A 55 -4.01 5.83 -0.66
C GLY A 55 -3.05 4.80 -1.24
N TRP A 56 -2.90 4.83 -2.55
CA TRP A 56 -1.98 3.92 -3.21
C TRP A 56 -1.29 4.60 -4.39
N VAL A 57 -0.15 4.04 -4.76
CA VAL A 57 0.68 4.53 -5.85
C VAL A 57 0.82 3.40 -6.86
N GLU A 58 0.52 3.70 -8.12
CA GLU A 58 0.74 2.73 -9.17
C GLU A 58 2.21 2.76 -9.58
N ILE A 59 2.86 1.61 -9.52
CA ILE A 59 4.26 1.48 -9.88
C ILE A 59 4.34 0.60 -11.12
N GLU A 60 4.90 1.16 -12.19
CA GLU A 60 5.10 0.42 -13.43
C GLU A 60 6.56 0.48 -13.81
N LEU A 61 7.13 -0.69 -14.10
CA LEU A 61 8.50 -0.80 -14.56
C LEU A 61 8.48 -1.24 -16.02
N SER A 62 8.94 -0.37 -16.91
CA SER A 62 8.96 -0.65 -18.33
C SER A 62 10.21 -0.01 -18.94
N ASN A 63 11.00 -0.80 -19.69
CA ASN A 63 12.19 -0.30 -20.37
C ASN A 63 13.11 0.54 -19.47
N HIS A 64 13.32 0.06 -18.24
CA HIS A 64 14.14 0.74 -17.23
C HIS A 64 13.58 2.08 -16.79
N LYS A 65 12.28 2.32 -17.02
CA LYS A 65 11.59 3.51 -16.56
C LYS A 65 10.52 3.14 -15.57
N TYR A 66 10.26 4.05 -14.64
CA TYR A 66 9.20 3.88 -13.67
C TYR A 66 8.10 4.87 -13.94
N LYS A 67 6.88 4.39 -13.91
CA LYS A 67 5.71 5.26 -13.93
C LYS A 67 5.07 5.19 -12.55
N VAL A 68 4.84 6.36 -11.97
CA VAL A 68 4.22 6.45 -10.65
C VAL A 68 2.99 7.34 -10.76
N SER A 69 1.84 6.78 -10.43
CA SER A 69 0.58 7.52 -10.36
C SER A 69 0.05 7.44 -8.94
N ILE A 70 -0.24 8.58 -8.34
CA ILE A 70 -0.71 8.63 -6.96
C ILE A 70 -2.22 8.79 -6.95
N VAL A 71 -2.90 7.87 -6.26
CA VAL A 71 -4.34 7.94 -6.07
C VAL A 71 -4.59 7.97 -4.58
N LEU A 72 -5.05 9.11 -4.07
CA LEU A 72 -5.36 9.28 -2.65
C LEU A 72 -6.85 9.08 -2.43
N SER A 73 -7.17 8.33 -1.38
CA SER A 73 -8.57 8.07 -1.01
C SER A 73 -9.04 8.99 0.10
#